data_edb127131aae0fab4d93e7c6a82aa5bb
#
_entry.id   edb127131aae0fab4d93e7c6a82aa5bb
#
_cell.length_a   1.000
_cell.length_b   1.000
_cell.length_c   1.000
_cell.angle_alpha   90.00
_cell.angle_beta   90.00
_cell.angle_gamma   90.00
#
_symmetry.space_group_name_H-M   'P 1'
#
loop_
_entity.id
_entity.type
_entity.pdbx_description
1 polymer ?
#
loop_
_entity_poly.entity_id
_entity_poly.type
_entity_poly.pdbx_seq_one_letter_code
_entity_poly.pdbx_strand_id
1 'polypeptide(L)'
;GTDVDDSLLVIGKEKYHMGEPAFDIGATYDFLSHGIRFGAAMTNISREIKYERESAKFPLPFAVSFSLGVAPLTFTDIDSESHNLFVGFESVHPRDFKEKMKFGAEYTYANLFIIRTGYMHNYDERGLTFGLGVRHRLQEMKFRMDYAYQDFGIFNGVHTISVGFSK
;
A
#
# COMPACT_ATOMS: atom_id res chain seq x y z
N GLY A 1 -23.58 -24.14 -53.87
CA GLY A 1 -22.98 -24.54 -52.65
C GLY A 1 -21.54 -24.07 -52.65
N THR A 2 -21.23 -23.07 -51.86
CA THR A 2 -19.85 -22.64 -51.61
C THR A 2 -19.44 -23.28 -50.29
N ASP A 3 -18.63 -24.36 -50.40
CA ASP A 3 -17.95 -24.93 -49.23
C ASP A 3 -16.96 -23.88 -48.70
N VAL A 4 -17.28 -23.30 -47.55
CA VAL A 4 -16.34 -22.52 -46.77
C VAL A 4 -15.43 -23.53 -46.07
N ASP A 5 -14.17 -23.54 -46.47
CA ASP A 5 -13.13 -24.35 -45.83
C ASP A 5 -12.96 -23.94 -44.36
N ASP A 6 -13.46 -24.77 -43.46
CA ASP A 6 -13.47 -24.57 -42.02
C ASP A 6 -12.08 -24.83 -41.38
N SER A 7 -11.06 -25.08 -42.21
CA SER A 7 -9.69 -25.40 -41.76
C SER A 7 -8.84 -24.20 -41.34
N LEU A 8 -9.35 -22.96 -41.49
CA LEU A 8 -8.61 -21.72 -41.22
C LEU A 8 -8.84 -21.14 -39.79
N LEU A 9 -9.62 -21.79 -38.93
CA LEU A 9 -9.91 -21.32 -37.58
C LEU A 9 -9.27 -22.16 -36.47
N VAL A 10 -8.18 -22.84 -36.74
CA VAL A 10 -7.33 -23.38 -35.65
C VAL A 10 -6.46 -22.25 -35.13
N ILE A 11 -7.04 -21.40 -34.31
CA ILE A 11 -6.27 -20.53 -33.39
C ILE A 11 -5.59 -21.47 -32.40
N GLY A 12 -4.33 -21.82 -32.70
CA GLY A 12 -3.51 -22.55 -31.78
C GLY A 12 -3.43 -21.78 -30.43
N LYS A 13 -4.02 -22.33 -29.38
CA LYS A 13 -3.80 -21.85 -28.00
C LYS A 13 -2.36 -22.19 -27.64
N GLU A 14 -1.41 -21.37 -28.05
CA GLU A 14 -0.07 -21.40 -27.51
C GLU A 14 -0.14 -20.89 -26.07
N LYS A 15 0.14 -21.75 -25.10
CA LYS A 15 0.32 -21.36 -23.72
C LYS A 15 1.69 -20.70 -23.57
N TYR A 16 1.68 -19.38 -23.46
CA TYR A 16 2.90 -18.64 -23.11
C TYR A 16 3.13 -18.76 -21.60
N HIS A 17 4.21 -19.40 -21.20
CA HIS A 17 4.70 -19.41 -19.85
C HIS A 17 5.80 -18.36 -19.72
N MET A 18 5.52 -17.31 -18.97
CA MET A 18 6.52 -16.31 -18.61
C MET A 18 6.65 -16.27 -17.09
N GLY A 19 7.84 -16.41 -16.61
CA GLY A 19 8.15 -16.28 -15.19
C GLY A 19 9.53 -15.65 -15.05
N GLU A 20 9.58 -14.46 -14.44
CA GLU A 20 10.84 -13.81 -14.07
C GLU A 20 10.86 -13.60 -12.57
N PRO A 21 11.96 -13.90 -11.86
CA PRO A 21 12.07 -13.65 -10.45
C PRO A 21 12.16 -12.15 -10.20
N ALA A 22 11.42 -11.67 -9.20
CA ALA A 22 11.52 -10.33 -8.67
C ALA A 22 11.90 -10.39 -7.19
N PHE A 23 12.69 -9.42 -6.75
CA PHE A 23 13.15 -9.32 -5.37
C PHE A 23 12.78 -7.95 -4.81
N ASP A 24 12.41 -7.95 -3.53
CA ASP A 24 12.17 -6.74 -2.75
C ASP A 24 13.20 -6.70 -1.62
N ILE A 25 13.70 -5.51 -1.33
CA ILE A 25 14.58 -5.27 -0.19
C ILE A 25 14.13 -4.00 0.51
N GLY A 26 14.09 -4.02 1.84
CA GLY A 26 13.74 -2.85 2.62
C GLY A 26 14.38 -2.88 3.99
N ALA A 27 14.50 -1.70 4.57
CA ALA A 27 14.99 -1.49 5.92
C ALA A 27 14.15 -0.42 6.62
N THR A 28 13.92 -0.62 7.91
CA THR A 28 13.28 0.36 8.79
C THR A 28 14.17 0.59 10.00
N TYR A 29 14.30 1.84 10.39
CA TYR A 29 15.04 2.24 11.59
C TYR A 29 14.15 3.07 12.51
N ASP A 30 14.01 2.60 13.75
CA ASP A 30 13.20 3.23 14.80
C ASP A 30 14.10 3.93 15.83
N PHE A 31 13.96 5.25 15.92
CA PHE A 31 14.49 6.04 17.01
C PHE A 31 13.47 6.04 18.16
N LEU A 32 13.37 4.93 18.89
CA LEU A 32 12.35 4.71 19.92
C LEU A 32 12.28 5.80 20.99
N SER A 33 13.43 6.35 21.38
CA SER A 33 13.52 7.43 22.39
C SER A 33 12.98 8.78 21.87
N HIS A 34 12.82 8.93 20.56
CA HIS A 34 12.39 10.17 19.92
C HIS A 34 11.09 10.01 19.14
N GLY A 35 10.46 8.84 19.16
CA GLY A 35 9.21 8.61 18.42
C GLY A 35 9.32 8.84 16.91
N ILE A 36 10.52 8.66 16.34
CA ILE A 36 10.82 8.87 14.93
C ILE A 36 11.15 7.53 14.27
N ARG A 37 10.61 7.31 13.08
CA ARG A 37 10.85 6.11 12.27
C ARG A 37 11.24 6.50 10.86
N PHE A 38 12.31 5.91 10.33
CA PHE A 38 12.69 6.01 8.93
C PHE A 38 12.55 4.66 8.25
N GLY A 39 12.16 4.67 6.97
CA GLY A 39 12.11 3.48 6.14
C GLY A 39 12.62 3.77 4.74
N ALA A 40 13.22 2.73 4.13
CA ALA A 40 13.58 2.73 2.73
C ALA A 40 13.32 1.35 2.15
N ALA A 41 12.79 1.28 0.92
CA ALA A 41 12.59 0.01 0.24
C ALA A 41 12.82 0.15 -1.26
N MET A 42 13.22 -0.96 -1.87
CA MET A 42 13.27 -1.15 -3.32
C MET A 42 12.41 -2.36 -3.64
N THR A 43 11.47 -2.20 -4.56
CA THR A 43 10.51 -3.24 -4.94
C THR A 43 10.61 -3.58 -6.41
N ASN A 44 10.27 -4.83 -6.75
CA ASN A 44 10.30 -5.37 -8.10
C ASN A 44 11.69 -5.28 -8.77
N ILE A 45 12.76 -5.55 -8.02
CA ILE A 45 14.11 -5.67 -8.57
C ILE A 45 14.15 -6.93 -9.44
N SER A 46 14.19 -6.77 -10.76
CA SER A 46 14.14 -7.86 -11.70
C SER A 46 14.93 -7.55 -12.96
N ARG A 47 15.16 -8.58 -13.79
CA ARG A 47 15.62 -8.40 -15.17
C ARG A 47 14.46 -7.98 -16.06
N GLU A 48 14.78 -7.39 -17.21
CA GLU A 48 13.79 -7.06 -18.25
C GLU A 48 13.18 -8.34 -18.82
N ILE A 49 11.86 -8.40 -18.89
CA ILE A 49 11.12 -9.49 -19.50
C ILE A 49 11.20 -9.32 -21.04
N LYS A 50 11.68 -10.36 -21.73
CA LYS A 50 11.68 -10.40 -23.19
C LYS A 50 10.57 -11.32 -23.68
N TYR A 51 9.72 -10.83 -24.58
CA TYR A 51 8.84 -11.69 -25.34
C TYR A 51 9.64 -12.36 -26.48
N GLU A 52 9.56 -13.68 -26.60
CA GLU A 52 10.35 -14.45 -27.59
C GLU A 52 10.11 -14.01 -29.03
N ARG A 53 8.97 -13.42 -29.36
CA ARG A 53 8.60 -13.00 -30.72
C ARG A 53 8.62 -11.49 -30.99
N GLU A 54 8.74 -10.67 -29.98
CA GLU A 54 8.83 -9.22 -30.15
C GLU A 54 10.12 -8.68 -29.53
N SER A 55 10.76 -7.76 -30.24
CA SER A 55 11.94 -7.05 -29.75
C SER A 55 11.62 -6.11 -28.57
N ALA A 56 10.37 -6.08 -28.11
CA ALA A 56 9.92 -5.25 -27.02
C ALA A 56 10.28 -5.89 -25.68
N LYS A 57 11.01 -5.13 -24.87
CA LYS A 57 11.36 -5.47 -23.50
C LYS A 57 10.40 -4.74 -22.56
N PHE A 58 9.80 -5.46 -21.65
CA PHE A 58 8.92 -4.89 -20.64
C PHE A 58 9.58 -5.03 -19.27
N PRO A 59 10.10 -3.93 -18.69
CA PRO A 59 10.62 -3.97 -17.32
C PRO A 59 9.46 -4.13 -16.34
N LEU A 60 9.68 -4.88 -15.26
CA LEU A 60 8.76 -4.86 -14.13
C LEU A 60 8.73 -3.46 -13.49
N PRO A 61 7.62 -3.08 -12.85
CA PRO A 61 7.44 -1.74 -12.27
C PRO A 61 8.33 -1.55 -11.02
N PHE A 62 9.64 -1.41 -11.25
CA PHE A 62 10.61 -1.11 -10.20
C PHE A 62 10.27 0.21 -9.52
N ALA A 63 10.33 0.23 -8.19
CA ALA A 63 10.15 1.46 -7.42
C ALA A 63 11.10 1.52 -6.23
N VAL A 64 11.51 2.73 -5.91
CA VAL A 64 12.24 3.06 -4.67
C VAL A 64 11.32 3.90 -3.80
N SER A 65 11.22 3.57 -2.51
CA SER A 65 10.44 4.33 -1.55
C SER A 65 11.26 4.75 -0.34
N PHE A 66 10.96 5.93 0.17
CA PHE A 66 11.47 6.46 1.43
C PHE A 66 10.28 6.87 2.28
N SER A 67 10.34 6.58 3.57
CA SER A 67 9.29 6.93 4.51
C SER A 67 9.86 7.57 5.79
N LEU A 68 9.08 8.48 6.34
CA LEU A 68 9.32 9.12 7.62
C LEU A 68 8.04 9.06 8.43
N GLY A 69 8.14 8.55 9.66
CA GLY A 69 7.06 8.57 10.63
C GLY A 69 7.49 9.28 11.91
N VAL A 70 6.57 10.01 12.51
CA VAL A 70 6.83 10.74 13.76
C VAL A 70 5.64 10.56 14.69
N ALA A 71 5.92 10.32 15.98
CA ALA A 71 4.95 10.35 17.06
C ALA A 71 5.11 11.66 17.85
N PRO A 72 4.48 12.79 17.41
CA PRO A 72 4.77 14.12 17.94
C PRO A 72 4.42 14.30 19.42
N LEU A 73 3.48 13.52 19.96
CA LEU A 73 3.14 13.60 21.38
C LEU A 73 4.26 13.12 22.32
N THR A 74 5.24 12.37 21.81
CA THR A 74 6.43 11.96 22.57
C THR A 74 7.30 13.16 22.98
N PHE A 75 7.14 14.30 22.30
CA PHE A 75 7.88 15.55 22.58
C PHE A 75 7.09 16.53 23.45
N THR A 76 5.95 16.12 23.98
CA THR A 76 5.04 16.96 24.77
C THR A 76 4.77 16.33 26.12
N ASP A 77 4.26 17.12 27.07
CA ASP A 77 3.82 16.64 28.40
C ASP A 77 2.40 16.03 28.37
N ILE A 78 1.84 15.79 27.18
CA ILE A 78 0.54 15.15 27.03
C ILE A 78 0.67 13.67 27.41
N ASP A 79 -0.30 13.18 28.20
CA ASP A 79 -0.38 11.78 28.61
C ASP A 79 -0.38 10.83 27.40
N SER A 80 0.79 10.25 27.12
CA SER A 80 1.02 9.32 26.03
C SER A 80 0.39 7.93 26.25
N GLU A 81 -0.08 7.62 27.47
CA GLU A 81 -0.80 6.38 27.76
C GLU A 81 -2.22 6.44 27.19
N SER A 82 -2.85 7.62 27.28
CA SER A 82 -4.20 7.83 26.79
C SER A 82 -4.26 8.39 25.37
N HIS A 83 -3.24 9.14 24.95
CA HIS A 83 -3.21 9.83 23.67
C HIS A 83 -1.98 9.42 22.85
N ASN A 84 -2.20 8.92 21.65
CA ASN A 84 -1.13 8.64 20.71
C ASN A 84 -1.46 9.26 19.34
N LEU A 85 -0.54 10.04 18.81
CA LEU A 85 -0.63 10.60 17.47
C LEU A 85 0.59 10.13 16.68
N PHE A 86 0.36 9.55 15.52
CA PHE A 86 1.40 9.18 14.57
C PHE A 86 1.15 9.88 13.24
N VAL A 87 2.16 10.54 12.70
CA VAL A 87 2.11 11.21 11.40
C VAL A 87 3.17 10.57 10.50
N GLY A 88 2.80 10.23 9.28
CA GLY A 88 3.67 9.56 8.33
C GLY A 88 3.69 10.24 6.97
N PHE A 89 4.84 10.17 6.34
CA PHE A 89 5.08 10.57 4.96
C PHE A 89 5.81 9.44 4.23
N GLU A 90 5.42 9.19 2.99
CA GLU A 90 6.13 8.28 2.08
C GLU A 90 6.25 8.93 0.70
N SER A 91 7.47 8.93 0.16
CA SER A 91 7.75 9.21 -1.25
C SER A 91 8.09 7.91 -1.95
N VAL A 92 7.42 7.67 -3.07
CA VAL A 92 7.64 6.51 -3.95
C VAL A 92 8.07 7.02 -5.31
N HIS A 93 9.25 6.60 -5.74
CA HIS A 93 9.81 6.93 -7.06
C HIS A 93 9.73 5.70 -7.98
N PRO A 94 8.66 5.54 -8.77
CA PRO A 94 8.57 4.50 -9.79
C PRO A 94 9.52 4.80 -10.94
N ARG A 95 10.06 3.76 -11.59
CA ARG A 95 11.00 3.89 -12.70
C ARG A 95 10.47 4.73 -13.88
N ASP A 96 9.19 4.52 -14.23
CA ASP A 96 8.62 5.05 -15.48
C ASP A 96 7.50 6.08 -15.24
N PHE A 97 7.23 6.46 -13.97
CA PHE A 97 6.15 7.35 -13.60
C PHE A 97 6.65 8.50 -12.72
N LYS A 98 5.82 9.54 -12.61
CA LYS A 98 6.08 10.66 -11.70
C LYS A 98 6.16 10.18 -10.24
N GLU A 99 6.94 10.88 -9.45
CA GLU A 99 7.02 10.67 -8.02
C GLU A 99 5.65 10.74 -7.37
N LYS A 100 5.37 9.76 -6.52
CA LYS A 100 4.11 9.61 -5.79
C LYS A 100 4.37 9.87 -4.32
N MET A 101 3.52 10.65 -3.68
CA MET A 101 3.65 10.98 -2.26
C MET A 101 2.40 10.56 -1.50
N LYS A 102 2.61 10.06 -0.28
CA LYS A 102 1.54 9.71 0.64
C LYS A 102 1.77 10.41 1.97
N PHE A 103 0.72 10.98 2.50
CA PHE A 103 0.67 11.59 3.83
C PHE A 103 -0.39 10.88 4.64
N GLY A 104 -0.12 10.62 5.91
CA GLY A 104 -1.07 9.95 6.77
C GLY A 104 -0.95 10.41 8.21
N ALA A 105 -2.05 10.37 8.93
CA ALA A 105 -2.10 10.56 10.37
C ALA A 105 -3.02 9.53 11.01
N GLU A 106 -2.60 9.01 12.14
CA GLU A 106 -3.37 8.13 13.01
C GLU A 106 -3.38 8.72 14.42
N TYR A 107 -4.57 8.94 14.96
CA TYR A 107 -4.77 9.31 16.35
C TYR A 107 -5.47 8.17 17.07
N THR A 108 -4.89 7.74 18.19
CA THR A 108 -5.44 6.70 19.05
C THR A 108 -5.74 7.28 20.43
N TYR A 109 -6.98 7.08 20.89
CA TYR A 109 -7.43 7.49 22.22
C TYR A 109 -7.67 6.27 23.10
N ALA A 110 -7.11 6.31 24.31
CA ALA A 110 -7.23 5.28 25.35
C ALA A 110 -6.91 3.85 24.85
N ASN A 111 -6.06 3.72 23.84
CA ASN A 111 -5.76 2.46 23.15
C ASN A 111 -7.03 1.71 22.63
N LEU A 112 -8.15 2.41 22.54
CA LEU A 112 -9.46 1.87 22.19
C LEU A 112 -9.96 2.43 20.86
N PHE A 113 -10.04 3.76 20.73
CA PHE A 113 -10.57 4.43 19.55
C PHE A 113 -9.45 4.92 18.66
N ILE A 114 -9.61 4.73 17.36
CA ILE A 114 -8.61 5.08 16.37
C ILE A 114 -9.28 5.88 15.25
N ILE A 115 -8.69 7.01 14.91
CA ILE A 115 -9.07 7.83 13.77
C ILE A 115 -7.87 7.92 12.84
N ARG A 116 -8.09 7.75 11.54
CA ARG A 116 -7.06 7.80 10.51
C ARG A 116 -7.48 8.73 9.40
N THR A 117 -6.52 9.44 8.85
CA THR A 117 -6.70 10.20 7.62
C THR A 117 -5.44 10.09 6.78
N GLY A 118 -5.59 10.20 5.48
CA GLY A 118 -4.47 10.18 4.56
C GLY A 118 -4.78 10.91 3.26
N TYR A 119 -3.72 11.28 2.57
CA TYR A 119 -3.77 11.91 1.25
C TYR A 119 -2.70 11.31 0.35
N MET A 120 -3.09 11.00 -0.88
CA MET A 120 -2.21 10.47 -1.92
C MET A 120 -2.07 11.49 -3.03
N HIS A 121 -0.85 11.93 -3.30
CA HIS A 121 -0.51 12.88 -4.36
C HIS A 121 0.10 12.15 -5.56
N ASN A 122 -0.24 12.58 -6.78
CA ASN A 122 0.15 11.95 -8.05
C ASN A 122 -0.32 10.49 -8.22
N TYR A 123 -1.46 10.15 -7.62
CA TYR A 123 -2.20 8.93 -7.90
C TYR A 123 -3.44 9.31 -8.71
N ASP A 124 -3.57 8.75 -9.93
CA ASP A 124 -4.54 9.22 -10.93
C ASP A 124 -5.98 9.22 -10.41
N GLU A 125 -6.37 8.19 -9.62
CA GLU A 125 -7.75 8.02 -9.14
C GLU A 125 -7.85 7.92 -7.61
N ARG A 126 -6.79 8.31 -6.87
CA ARG A 126 -6.75 8.16 -5.42
C ARG A 126 -6.34 9.46 -4.76
N GLY A 127 -7.17 9.96 -3.87
CA GLY A 127 -6.92 11.20 -3.14
C GLY A 127 -6.99 11.01 -1.62
N LEU A 128 -8.09 11.47 -1.05
CA LEU A 128 -8.32 11.42 0.38
C LEU A 128 -8.71 10.03 0.86
N THR A 129 -8.22 9.68 2.05
CA THR A 129 -8.63 8.48 2.78
C THR A 129 -9.02 8.84 4.20
N PHE A 130 -10.00 8.13 4.74
CA PHE A 130 -10.45 8.29 6.10
C PHE A 130 -10.71 6.91 6.74
N GLY A 131 -10.41 6.76 8.02
CA GLY A 131 -10.61 5.50 8.73
C GLY A 131 -11.01 5.70 10.18
N LEU A 132 -11.86 4.80 10.67
CA LEU A 132 -12.22 4.68 12.07
C LEU A 132 -11.90 3.26 12.54
N GLY A 133 -11.43 3.11 13.77
CA GLY A 133 -11.14 1.82 14.34
C GLY A 133 -11.50 1.75 15.82
N VAL A 134 -11.86 0.55 16.25
CA VAL A 134 -12.04 0.22 17.66
C VAL A 134 -11.20 -1.02 17.96
N ARG A 135 -10.41 -0.96 19.03
CA ARG A 135 -9.64 -2.08 19.57
C ARG A 135 -10.10 -2.32 21.01
N HIS A 136 -10.43 -3.54 21.33
CA HIS A 136 -10.78 -3.89 22.71
C HIS A 136 -10.11 -5.19 23.12
N ARG A 137 -9.64 -5.23 24.36
CA ARG A 137 -9.02 -6.42 24.95
C ARG A 137 -9.95 -7.00 26.00
N LEU A 138 -10.44 -8.21 25.74
CA LEU A 138 -11.23 -9.00 26.69
C LEU A 138 -10.36 -10.16 27.18
N GLN A 139 -9.83 -10.03 28.40
CA GLN A 139 -8.91 -11.02 28.98
C GLN A 139 -7.71 -11.29 28.05
N GLU A 140 -7.60 -12.48 27.48
CA GLU A 140 -6.53 -12.88 26.55
C GLU A 140 -6.88 -12.62 25.06
N MET A 141 -8.15 -12.28 24.76
CA MET A 141 -8.59 -12.03 23.39
C MET A 141 -8.56 -10.56 23.05
N LYS A 142 -7.98 -10.24 21.90
CA LYS A 142 -7.99 -8.90 21.31
C LYS A 142 -9.01 -8.87 20.18
N PHE A 143 -9.95 -7.96 20.28
CA PHE A 143 -10.93 -7.65 19.25
C PHE A 143 -10.54 -6.37 18.53
N ARG A 144 -10.69 -6.35 17.22
CA ARG A 144 -10.46 -5.16 16.39
C ARG A 144 -11.55 -5.07 15.34
N MET A 145 -12.10 -3.87 15.18
CA MET A 145 -13.00 -3.53 14.10
C MET A 145 -12.54 -2.23 13.46
N ASP A 146 -12.40 -2.22 12.14
CA ASP A 146 -11.97 -1.04 11.38
C ASP A 146 -12.96 -0.78 10.24
N TYR A 147 -13.22 0.49 10.00
CA TYR A 147 -13.89 1.01 8.82
C TYR A 147 -12.91 1.93 8.08
N ALA A 148 -12.87 1.83 6.77
CA ALA A 148 -12.10 2.71 5.93
C ALA A 148 -12.92 3.19 4.73
N TYR A 149 -12.72 4.46 4.39
CA TYR A 149 -13.19 5.10 3.18
C TYR A 149 -11.99 5.57 2.37
N GLN A 150 -12.01 5.31 1.08
CA GLN A 150 -11.03 5.81 0.13
C GLN A 150 -11.73 6.42 -1.07
N ASP A 151 -11.40 7.68 -1.36
CA ASP A 151 -11.85 8.34 -2.59
C ASP A 151 -11.13 7.77 -3.80
N PHE A 152 -11.90 7.38 -4.82
CA PHE A 152 -11.42 6.89 -6.11
C PHE A 152 -11.84 7.81 -7.27
N GLY A 153 -11.99 9.10 -7.01
CA GLY A 153 -12.29 10.08 -8.04
C GLY A 153 -13.57 9.72 -8.82
N ILE A 154 -13.45 9.54 -10.13
CA ILE A 154 -14.58 9.23 -11.01
C ILE A 154 -15.27 7.88 -10.74
N PHE A 155 -14.62 6.96 -10.03
CA PHE A 155 -15.15 5.63 -9.70
C PHE A 155 -15.93 5.59 -8.38
N ASN A 156 -16.18 6.75 -7.77
CA ASN A 156 -16.75 6.90 -6.43
C ASN A 156 -15.84 6.37 -5.31
N GLY A 157 -16.28 6.52 -4.06
CA GLY A 157 -15.52 6.05 -2.91
C GLY A 157 -15.69 4.56 -2.64
N VAL A 158 -14.62 3.93 -2.16
CA VAL A 158 -14.63 2.54 -1.71
C VAL A 158 -14.71 2.50 -0.18
N HIS A 159 -15.64 1.69 0.32
CA HIS A 159 -15.86 1.46 1.75
C HIS A 159 -15.35 0.05 2.10
N THR A 160 -14.55 -0.05 3.13
CA THR A 160 -14.02 -1.33 3.62
C THR A 160 -14.32 -1.49 5.10
N ILE A 161 -14.83 -2.64 5.49
CA ILE A 161 -15.03 -3.02 6.90
C ILE A 161 -14.18 -4.26 7.18
N SER A 162 -13.42 -4.22 8.27
CA SER A 162 -12.59 -5.34 8.72
C SER A 162 -12.90 -5.68 10.17
N VAL A 163 -12.97 -6.97 10.48
CA VAL A 163 -13.10 -7.48 11.85
C VAL A 163 -12.02 -8.51 12.09
N GLY A 164 -11.31 -8.37 13.20
CA GLY A 164 -10.22 -9.26 13.57
C GLY A 164 -10.31 -9.70 15.03
N PHE A 165 -9.91 -10.95 15.27
CA PHE A 165 -9.75 -11.54 16.59
C PHE A 165 -8.35 -12.14 16.69
N SER A 166 -7.67 -11.92 17.81
CA SER A 166 -6.40 -12.57 18.11
C SER A 166 -6.29 -12.89 19.60
N LYS A 167 -5.58 -13.94 19.92
CA LYS A 167 -5.23 -14.34 21.29
C LYS A 167 -3.84 -13.78 21.65
#